data_bf7f4585a3aafa947d2f4fbfb08f1943
#
_entry.id   bf7f4585a3aafa947d2f4fbfb08f1943
#
_cell.length_a   1.000
_cell.length_b   1.000
_cell.length_c   1.000
_cell.angle_alpha   90.00
_cell.angle_beta   90.00
_cell.angle_gamma   90.00
#
_symmetry.space_group_name_H-M   'P 1'
#
loop_
_entity.id
_entity.type
_entity.pdbx_description
1 polymer ?
#
loop_
_entity_poly.entity_id
_entity_poly.type
_entity_poly.pdbx_seq_one_letter_code
_entity_poly.pdbx_strand_id
1 'polypeptide(L)'
;MLDLRPYVMRPVSTFTAIATDPVESWIRFREQYAARREGLTPPDLYKPDPGWESRLHSLIDLPSAAELFSEFWSLWITVLSELEFRGIRAGPASFKGWNDGDAGFVRAVWCLVRHLKPRNVVETGVAHGVTSRFILEALEKNGSGHLWSIDRPPMEPEWKRQIGIAVGDRLRDRWTYILGSSRRHLPGLLAELGQIDLFIHDSLHSERNVRFEIDSAWAVLWPGGAVVVVDDIDVNRGFYSFIQTVPDCPSLVCEAEPVRPDTRRFNKKGMFGIVLKQQVDPPEKTKRV
;
A
#
# COMPACT_ATOMS: atom_id res chain seq x y z
N MET A 1 -0.19 24.32 8.23
CA MET A 1 -1.25 24.09 9.22
C MET A 1 -2.09 22.97 8.64
N LEU A 2 -1.86 21.73 9.05
CA LEU A 2 -2.63 20.56 8.62
C LEU A 2 -4.09 20.86 8.93
N ASP A 3 -4.97 20.90 7.90
CA ASP A 3 -6.41 20.89 8.12
C ASP A 3 -6.83 19.52 8.64
N LEU A 4 -6.46 19.27 9.90
CA LEU A 4 -6.96 18.19 10.71
C LEU A 4 -8.39 18.53 11.14
N ARG A 5 -9.26 18.88 10.18
CA ARG A 5 -10.67 18.91 10.54
C ARG A 5 -11.01 17.52 11.03
N PRO A 6 -11.39 17.39 12.31
CA PRO A 6 -11.74 16.09 12.83
C PRO A 6 -12.82 15.54 11.92
N TYR A 7 -12.62 14.31 11.50
CA TYR A 7 -13.64 13.49 10.88
C TYR A 7 -14.83 13.49 11.84
N VAL A 8 -15.76 14.43 11.64
CA VAL A 8 -16.97 14.52 12.45
C VAL A 8 -17.85 13.38 11.98
N MET A 9 -17.69 12.23 12.63
CA MET A 9 -18.61 11.10 12.47
C MET A 9 -20.01 11.62 12.75
N ARG A 10 -20.92 11.44 11.81
CA ARG A 10 -22.35 11.74 12.08
C ARG A 10 -22.78 10.85 13.25
N PRO A 11 -23.35 11.39 14.32
CA PRO A 11 -23.63 10.64 15.55
C PRO A 11 -24.37 9.32 15.32
N VAL A 12 -25.34 9.31 14.41
CA VAL A 12 -26.15 8.12 14.10
C VAL A 12 -25.32 6.97 13.50
N SER A 13 -24.35 7.28 12.62
CA SER A 13 -23.49 6.25 12.02
C SER A 13 -22.50 5.67 13.04
N THR A 14 -22.08 6.47 14.00
CA THR A 14 -21.17 6.07 15.09
C THR A 14 -21.84 5.09 16.04
N PHE A 15 -23.07 5.41 16.50
CA PHE A 15 -23.80 4.53 17.41
C PHE A 15 -24.12 3.17 16.73
N THR A 16 -24.55 3.19 15.48
CA THR A 16 -24.82 1.95 14.74
C THR A 16 -23.56 1.09 14.60
N ALA A 17 -22.41 1.69 14.29
CA ALA A 17 -21.15 0.93 14.16
C ALA A 17 -20.68 0.35 15.50
N ILE A 18 -20.77 1.11 16.60
CA ILE A 18 -20.44 0.61 17.94
C ILE A 18 -21.34 -0.57 18.31
N ALA A 19 -22.63 -0.50 17.98
CA ALA A 19 -23.58 -1.56 18.25
C ALA A 19 -23.36 -2.82 17.40
N THR A 20 -22.90 -2.66 16.15
CA THR A 20 -22.71 -3.79 15.22
C THR A 20 -21.34 -4.48 15.36
N ASP A 21 -20.27 -3.73 15.63
CA ASP A 21 -18.92 -4.25 15.88
C ASP A 21 -18.16 -3.39 16.90
N PRO A 22 -18.37 -3.64 18.21
CA PRO A 22 -17.73 -2.86 19.26
C PRO A 22 -16.20 -3.04 19.29
N VAL A 23 -15.69 -4.20 18.89
CA VAL A 23 -14.24 -4.47 18.86
C VAL A 23 -13.59 -3.64 17.77
N GLU A 24 -14.11 -3.66 16.55
CA GLU A 24 -13.61 -2.85 15.45
C GLU A 24 -13.72 -1.35 15.75
N SER A 25 -14.81 -0.93 16.36
CA SER A 25 -15.02 0.47 16.77
C SER A 25 -13.98 0.93 17.79
N TRP A 26 -13.63 0.08 18.75
CA TRP A 26 -12.58 0.34 19.73
C TRP A 26 -11.18 0.42 19.09
N ILE A 27 -10.87 -0.50 18.19
CA ILE A 27 -9.62 -0.47 17.44
C ILE A 27 -9.50 0.85 16.66
N ARG A 28 -10.56 1.26 15.94
CA ARG A 28 -10.62 2.53 15.21
C ARG A 28 -10.33 3.73 16.10
N PHE A 29 -10.99 3.79 17.23
CA PHE A 29 -10.81 4.88 18.19
C PHE A 29 -9.35 4.95 18.69
N ARG A 30 -8.79 3.82 19.09
CA ARG A 30 -7.40 3.73 19.56
C ARG A 30 -6.39 4.17 18.51
N GLU A 31 -6.54 3.69 17.28
CA GLU A 31 -5.62 4.02 16.20
C GLU A 31 -5.71 5.50 15.80
N GLN A 32 -6.90 6.06 15.72
CA GLN A 32 -7.06 7.49 15.44
C GLN A 32 -6.53 8.36 16.58
N TYR A 33 -6.74 7.94 17.82
CA TYR A 33 -6.20 8.65 18.98
C TYR A 33 -4.67 8.62 19.00
N ALA A 34 -4.08 7.46 18.70
CA ALA A 34 -2.63 7.31 18.62
C ALA A 34 -2.04 8.19 17.49
N ALA A 35 -2.63 8.14 16.29
CA ALA A 35 -2.20 8.95 15.15
C ALA A 35 -2.22 10.46 15.44
N ARG A 36 -3.21 10.95 16.19
CA ARG A 36 -3.29 12.38 16.58
C ARG A 36 -2.20 12.81 17.57
N ARG A 37 -1.57 11.87 18.25
CA ARG A 37 -0.49 12.14 19.22
C ARG A 37 0.90 11.98 18.62
N GLU A 38 1.00 11.52 17.40
CA GLU A 38 2.27 11.45 16.70
C GLU A 38 2.80 12.86 16.38
N GLY A 39 4.11 13.03 16.53
CA GLY A 39 4.77 14.28 16.19
C GLY A 39 4.77 14.53 14.69
N LEU A 40 5.01 15.79 14.31
CA LEU A 40 5.19 16.13 12.90
C LEU A 40 6.40 15.42 12.33
N THR A 41 6.29 14.90 11.13
CA THR A 41 7.45 14.36 10.39
C THR A 41 8.34 15.50 9.94
N PRO A 42 9.65 15.46 10.19
CA PRO A 42 10.56 16.45 9.65
C PRO A 42 10.49 16.49 8.12
N PRO A 43 10.43 17.67 7.50
CA PRO A 43 10.26 17.79 6.04
C PRO A 43 11.42 17.18 5.24
N ASP A 44 12.61 17.11 5.84
CA ASP A 44 13.82 16.60 5.21
C ASP A 44 14.18 15.16 5.64
N LEU A 45 13.24 14.46 6.27
CA LEU A 45 13.48 13.09 6.75
C LEU A 45 13.77 12.14 5.59
N TYR A 46 13.05 12.31 4.49
CA TYR A 46 13.18 11.51 3.27
C TYR A 46 13.73 12.37 2.13
N LYS A 47 14.66 11.79 1.39
CA LYS A 47 15.19 12.38 0.15
C LYS A 47 14.86 11.42 -0.99
N PRO A 48 13.94 11.80 -1.90
CA PRO A 48 13.60 10.93 -3.01
C PRO A 48 14.79 10.77 -3.95
N ASP A 49 14.96 9.55 -4.44
CA ASP A 49 15.90 9.22 -5.50
C ASP A 49 15.27 9.56 -6.85
N PRO A 50 15.75 10.54 -7.59
CA PRO A 50 15.17 10.88 -8.90
C PRO A 50 15.32 9.75 -9.94
N GLY A 51 16.24 8.82 -9.71
CA GLY A 51 16.46 7.64 -10.54
C GLY A 51 15.87 6.36 -9.96
N TRP A 52 14.91 6.46 -9.03
CA TRP A 52 14.38 5.32 -8.28
C TRP A 52 13.91 4.17 -9.18
N GLU A 53 13.31 4.47 -10.31
CA GLU A 53 12.77 3.46 -11.22
C GLU A 53 13.87 2.61 -11.84
N SER A 54 14.92 3.24 -12.38
CA SER A 54 16.09 2.55 -12.91
C SER A 54 16.83 1.75 -11.84
N ARG A 55 16.89 2.28 -10.61
CA ARG A 55 17.47 1.56 -9.47
C ARG A 55 16.63 0.37 -9.06
N LEU A 56 15.30 0.52 -9.03
CA LEU A 56 14.40 -0.61 -8.78
C LEU A 56 14.62 -1.73 -9.80
N HIS A 57 14.66 -1.38 -11.09
CA HIS A 57 14.89 -2.35 -12.15
C HIS A 57 16.23 -3.09 -11.98
N SER A 58 17.29 -2.36 -11.61
CA SER A 58 18.58 -2.99 -11.32
C SER A 58 18.53 -3.91 -10.10
N LEU A 59 17.83 -3.53 -9.05
CA LEU A 59 17.72 -4.31 -7.81
C LEU A 59 16.93 -5.62 -7.98
N ILE A 60 16.02 -5.66 -8.94
CA ILE A 60 15.20 -6.85 -9.24
C ILE A 60 15.68 -7.59 -10.50
N ASP A 61 16.83 -7.21 -11.07
CA ASP A 61 17.37 -7.79 -12.30
C ASP A 61 16.39 -7.76 -13.49
N LEU A 62 15.63 -6.66 -13.63
CA LEU A 62 14.70 -6.48 -14.74
C LEU A 62 15.44 -6.02 -16.00
N PRO A 63 15.57 -6.86 -17.04
CA PRO A 63 16.42 -6.58 -18.19
C PRO A 63 15.88 -5.48 -19.12
N SER A 64 14.57 -5.33 -19.18
CA SER A 64 13.89 -4.29 -19.98
C SER A 64 12.51 -4.02 -19.43
N ALA A 65 12.21 -2.74 -19.23
CA ALA A 65 10.91 -2.28 -18.74
C ALA A 65 9.98 -1.75 -19.85
N ALA A 66 10.46 -1.62 -21.09
CA ALA A 66 9.73 -0.93 -22.16
C ALA A 66 8.33 -1.52 -22.43
N GLU A 67 8.24 -2.87 -22.49
CA GLU A 67 6.96 -3.56 -22.68
C GLU A 67 6.05 -3.37 -21.47
N LEU A 68 6.60 -3.53 -20.25
CA LEU A 68 5.84 -3.33 -19.00
C LEU A 68 5.28 -1.92 -18.89
N PHE A 69 6.02 -0.92 -19.33
CA PHE A 69 5.55 0.47 -19.35
C PHE A 69 4.45 0.72 -20.37
N SER A 70 4.58 0.16 -21.57
CA SER A 70 3.54 0.26 -22.59
C SER A 70 2.22 -0.37 -22.09
N GLU A 71 2.32 -1.58 -21.52
CA GLU A 71 1.16 -2.25 -20.90
C GLU A 71 0.56 -1.45 -19.76
N PHE A 72 1.41 -0.90 -18.87
CA PHE A 72 1.00 -0.09 -17.74
C PHE A 72 0.19 1.12 -18.18
N TRP A 73 0.73 1.94 -19.10
CA TRP A 73 0.06 3.17 -19.53
C TRP A 73 -1.24 2.91 -20.27
N SER A 74 -1.31 1.85 -21.07
CA SER A 74 -2.55 1.43 -21.72
C SER A 74 -3.63 1.08 -20.69
N LEU A 75 -3.26 0.29 -19.67
CA LEU A 75 -4.17 -0.08 -18.59
C LEU A 75 -4.54 1.13 -17.73
N TRP A 76 -3.59 2.04 -17.45
CA TRP A 76 -3.81 3.23 -16.65
C TRP A 76 -4.89 4.12 -17.24
N ILE A 77 -4.80 4.41 -18.53
CA ILE A 77 -5.81 5.19 -19.26
C ILE A 77 -7.17 4.48 -19.21
N THR A 78 -7.19 3.16 -19.40
CA THR A 78 -8.42 2.37 -19.35
C THR A 78 -9.08 2.45 -17.98
N VAL A 79 -8.35 2.20 -16.90
CA VAL A 79 -8.89 2.21 -15.54
C VAL A 79 -9.42 3.59 -15.14
N LEU A 80 -8.68 4.66 -15.45
CA LEU A 80 -9.15 6.02 -15.15
C LEU A 80 -10.41 6.38 -15.95
N SER A 81 -10.48 5.98 -17.23
CA SER A 81 -11.66 6.20 -18.07
C SER A 81 -12.89 5.42 -17.57
N GLU A 82 -12.71 4.17 -17.13
CA GLU A 82 -13.77 3.35 -16.54
C GLU A 82 -14.31 3.99 -15.24
N LEU A 83 -13.42 4.54 -14.39
CA LEU A 83 -13.83 5.26 -13.18
C LEU A 83 -14.58 6.55 -13.52
N GLU A 84 -14.07 7.34 -14.47
CA GLU A 84 -14.71 8.59 -14.89
C GLU A 84 -16.10 8.33 -15.50
N PHE A 85 -16.26 7.27 -16.31
CA PHE A 85 -17.56 6.85 -16.83
C PHE A 85 -18.57 6.51 -15.72
N ARG A 86 -18.09 6.02 -14.57
CA ARG A 86 -18.90 5.76 -13.36
C ARG A 86 -19.10 7.02 -12.49
N GLY A 87 -18.65 8.18 -12.95
CA GLY A 87 -18.72 9.44 -12.21
C GLY A 87 -17.70 9.57 -11.08
N ILE A 88 -16.68 8.69 -11.06
CA ILE A 88 -15.61 8.71 -10.06
C ILE A 88 -14.37 9.33 -10.69
N ARG A 89 -13.93 10.43 -10.10
CA ARG A 89 -12.79 11.17 -10.60
C ARG A 89 -11.59 10.98 -9.67
N ALA A 90 -10.59 10.18 -10.05
CA ALA A 90 -9.39 9.98 -9.27
C ALA A 90 -8.69 11.31 -8.91
N GLY A 91 -8.11 11.39 -7.72
CA GLY A 91 -7.40 12.57 -7.25
C GLY A 91 -7.80 13.02 -5.84
N PRO A 92 -7.34 14.21 -5.38
CA PRO A 92 -7.41 14.65 -3.99
C PRO A 92 -8.79 14.75 -3.35
N ALA A 93 -9.85 14.86 -4.16
CA ALA A 93 -11.24 14.89 -3.71
C ALA A 93 -11.90 13.52 -3.72
N SER A 94 -11.20 12.51 -4.23
CA SER A 94 -11.69 11.16 -4.37
C SER A 94 -11.79 10.47 -3.00
N PHE A 95 -12.74 9.60 -2.82
CA PHE A 95 -12.93 8.79 -1.62
C PHE A 95 -12.75 9.56 -0.29
N LYS A 96 -13.48 10.71 -0.13
CA LYS A 96 -13.37 11.64 1.01
C LYS A 96 -12.03 12.34 1.17
N GLY A 97 -11.27 12.50 0.11
CA GLY A 97 -9.98 13.18 0.13
C GLY A 97 -8.80 12.21 0.27
N TRP A 98 -9.03 10.92 0.20
CA TRP A 98 -7.97 9.95 -0.06
C TRP A 98 -7.57 10.05 -1.52
N ASN A 99 -6.29 10.28 -1.75
CA ASN A 99 -5.77 10.45 -3.09
C ASN A 99 -5.59 9.09 -3.75
N ASP A 100 -6.59 8.69 -4.50
CA ASP A 100 -6.63 7.39 -5.16
C ASP A 100 -6.14 7.55 -6.59
N GLY A 101 -4.85 7.48 -6.79
CA GLY A 101 -4.24 7.58 -8.11
C GLY A 101 -2.84 8.21 -8.13
N ASP A 102 -1.85 7.45 -7.65
CA ASP A 102 -0.43 7.73 -7.84
C ASP A 102 0.13 6.79 -8.91
N ALA A 103 0.42 7.34 -10.10
CA ALA A 103 0.95 6.56 -11.21
C ALA A 103 2.34 6.00 -10.92
N GLY A 104 3.18 6.71 -10.15
CA GLY A 104 4.51 6.23 -9.76
C GLY A 104 4.44 5.01 -8.86
N PHE A 105 3.63 5.10 -7.79
CA PHE A 105 3.41 4.00 -6.85
C PHE A 105 2.81 2.76 -7.54
N VAL A 106 1.72 2.96 -8.30
CA VAL A 106 1.04 1.86 -9.00
C VAL A 106 1.94 1.23 -10.05
N ARG A 107 2.79 2.02 -10.75
CA ARG A 107 3.75 1.53 -11.73
C ARG A 107 4.85 0.69 -11.09
N ALA A 108 5.37 1.10 -9.94
CA ALA A 108 6.31 0.30 -9.17
C ALA A 108 5.70 -1.06 -8.78
N VAL A 109 4.48 -1.06 -8.24
CA VAL A 109 3.76 -2.29 -7.88
C VAL A 109 3.51 -3.16 -9.10
N TRP A 110 3.07 -2.58 -10.23
CA TRP A 110 2.91 -3.30 -11.50
C TRP A 110 4.18 -4.02 -11.93
N CYS A 111 5.31 -3.29 -11.98
CA CYS A 111 6.61 -3.87 -12.36
C CYS A 111 7.01 -5.02 -11.44
N LEU A 112 6.86 -4.84 -10.11
CA LEU A 112 7.18 -5.86 -9.13
C LEU A 112 6.34 -7.13 -9.33
N VAL A 113 5.02 -7.00 -9.45
CA VAL A 113 4.13 -8.16 -9.63
C VAL A 113 4.40 -8.86 -10.96
N ARG A 114 4.57 -8.11 -12.06
CA ARG A 114 4.84 -8.70 -13.39
C ARG A 114 6.17 -9.44 -13.44
N HIS A 115 7.22 -8.89 -12.81
CA HIS A 115 8.56 -9.45 -12.86
C HIS A 115 8.76 -10.58 -11.85
N LEU A 116 8.42 -10.35 -10.57
CA LEU A 116 8.66 -11.31 -9.49
C LEU A 116 7.67 -12.49 -9.50
N LYS A 117 6.52 -12.35 -10.16
CA LYS A 117 5.45 -13.36 -10.25
C LYS A 117 5.06 -13.93 -8.88
N PRO A 118 4.71 -13.07 -7.91
CA PRO A 118 4.43 -13.48 -6.55
C PRO A 118 3.25 -14.47 -6.48
N ARG A 119 3.31 -15.42 -5.53
CA ARG A 119 2.20 -16.32 -5.23
C ARG A 119 1.19 -15.66 -4.30
N ASN A 120 1.68 -15.01 -3.25
CA ASN A 120 0.88 -14.35 -2.25
C ASN A 120 1.24 -12.86 -2.18
N VAL A 121 0.30 -12.01 -2.61
CA VAL A 121 0.37 -10.56 -2.46
C VAL A 121 -0.60 -10.16 -1.35
N VAL A 122 -0.13 -9.39 -0.38
CA VAL A 122 -0.98 -8.84 0.70
C VAL A 122 -0.98 -7.32 0.61
N GLU A 123 -2.16 -6.73 0.60
CA GLU A 123 -2.40 -5.29 0.52
C GLU A 123 -3.23 -4.83 1.71
N THR A 124 -2.87 -3.70 2.30
CA THR A 124 -3.69 -2.99 3.29
C THR A 124 -4.09 -1.63 2.74
N GLY A 125 -5.40 -1.36 2.73
CA GLY A 125 -5.98 -0.22 2.02
C GLY A 125 -6.36 -0.58 0.59
N VAL A 126 -7.59 -0.29 0.21
CA VAL A 126 -8.13 -0.59 -1.13
C VAL A 126 -8.76 0.66 -1.76
N ALA A 127 -9.51 1.44 -0.99
CA ALA A 127 -10.26 2.57 -1.49
C ALA A 127 -11.05 2.22 -2.77
N HIS A 128 -10.89 2.92 -3.89
CA HIS A 128 -11.52 2.54 -5.16
C HIS A 128 -10.91 1.29 -5.80
N GLY A 129 -9.75 0.83 -5.33
CA GLY A 129 -9.07 -0.37 -5.82
C GLY A 129 -8.27 -0.16 -7.09
N VAL A 130 -7.69 1.02 -7.30
CA VAL A 130 -6.82 1.26 -8.45
C VAL A 130 -5.58 0.38 -8.36
N THR A 131 -4.86 0.43 -7.24
CA THR A 131 -3.69 -0.42 -7.00
C THR A 131 -4.05 -1.90 -7.06
N SER A 132 -5.13 -2.31 -6.37
CA SER A 132 -5.65 -3.68 -6.42
C SER A 132 -5.94 -4.14 -7.85
N ARG A 133 -6.52 -3.27 -8.71
CA ARG A 133 -6.78 -3.59 -10.13
C ARG A 133 -5.48 -3.90 -10.86
N PHE A 134 -4.44 -3.11 -10.70
CA PHE A 134 -3.16 -3.33 -11.36
C PHE A 134 -2.46 -4.60 -10.88
N ILE A 135 -2.49 -4.88 -9.58
CA ILE A 135 -1.98 -6.14 -9.03
C ILE A 135 -2.70 -7.32 -9.68
N LEU A 136 -4.02 -7.31 -9.71
CA LEU A 136 -4.83 -8.40 -10.24
C LEU A 136 -4.63 -8.61 -11.75
N GLU A 137 -4.55 -7.53 -12.53
CA GLU A 137 -4.20 -7.60 -13.97
C GLU A 137 -2.81 -8.21 -14.20
N ALA A 138 -1.85 -7.82 -13.34
CA ALA A 138 -0.50 -8.38 -13.41
C ALA A 138 -0.48 -9.87 -13.07
N LEU A 139 -1.20 -10.29 -12.01
CA LEU A 139 -1.34 -11.70 -11.64
C LEU A 139 -2.05 -12.53 -12.73
N GLU A 140 -3.08 -11.96 -13.35
CA GLU A 140 -3.79 -12.60 -14.46
C GLU A 140 -2.86 -12.80 -15.67
N LYS A 141 -2.10 -11.78 -16.05
CA LYS A 141 -1.08 -11.88 -17.11
C LYS A 141 0.03 -12.88 -16.78
N ASN A 142 0.36 -13.03 -15.51
CA ASN A 142 1.32 -14.03 -15.04
C ASN A 142 0.76 -15.46 -15.01
N GLY A 143 -0.56 -15.61 -15.06
CA GLY A 143 -1.26 -16.89 -14.96
C GLY A 143 -1.24 -17.53 -13.57
N SER A 144 -0.73 -16.83 -12.55
CA SER A 144 -0.57 -17.34 -11.18
C SER A 144 -0.60 -16.22 -10.15
N GLY A 145 -0.76 -16.61 -8.87
CA GLY A 145 -0.77 -15.71 -7.75
C GLY A 145 -2.17 -15.27 -7.31
N HIS A 146 -2.25 -14.76 -6.08
CA HIS A 146 -3.48 -14.31 -5.42
C HIS A 146 -3.23 -13.04 -4.63
N LEU A 147 -4.22 -12.13 -4.65
CA LEU A 147 -4.23 -10.90 -3.88
C LEU A 147 -5.15 -11.03 -2.67
N TRP A 148 -4.62 -10.72 -1.50
CA TRP A 148 -5.33 -10.63 -0.23
C TRP A 148 -5.34 -9.18 0.22
N SER A 149 -6.51 -8.53 0.21
CA SER A 149 -6.63 -7.12 0.56
C SER A 149 -7.45 -6.94 1.84
N ILE A 150 -6.91 -6.19 2.79
CA ILE A 150 -7.60 -5.81 4.02
C ILE A 150 -7.91 -4.32 3.94
N ASP A 151 -9.17 -3.93 4.06
CA ASP A 151 -9.53 -2.52 4.08
C ASP A 151 -10.65 -2.24 5.08
N ARG A 152 -10.54 -1.07 5.68
CA ARG A 152 -11.48 -0.52 6.62
C ARG A 152 -12.06 0.80 6.11
N PRO A 153 -13.01 0.73 5.20
CA PRO A 153 -13.58 1.92 4.58
C PRO A 153 -14.29 2.85 5.58
N PRO A 154 -14.59 4.07 5.15
CA PRO A 154 -15.51 4.94 5.86
C PRO A 154 -16.83 4.23 6.15
N MET A 155 -17.49 4.61 7.27
CA MET A 155 -18.67 3.88 7.75
C MET A 155 -19.94 4.16 6.93
N GLU A 156 -19.97 5.23 6.17
CA GLU A 156 -21.12 5.61 5.38
C GLU A 156 -21.34 4.64 4.20
N PRO A 157 -22.60 4.23 3.97
CA PRO A 157 -22.91 3.20 2.97
C PRO A 157 -22.50 3.56 1.53
N GLU A 158 -22.45 4.84 1.19
CA GLU A 158 -22.03 5.31 -0.12
C GLU A 158 -20.58 4.95 -0.43
N TRP A 159 -19.69 5.08 0.55
CA TRP A 159 -18.27 4.74 0.38
C TRP A 159 -18.04 3.24 0.37
N LYS A 160 -18.77 2.50 1.21
CA LYS A 160 -18.69 1.04 1.21
C LYS A 160 -19.00 0.43 -0.15
N ARG A 161 -19.93 1.02 -0.92
CA ARG A 161 -20.26 0.57 -2.27
C ARG A 161 -19.21 0.88 -3.32
N GLN A 162 -18.30 1.80 -3.02
CA GLN A 162 -17.24 2.20 -3.94
C GLN A 162 -15.93 1.45 -3.73
N ILE A 163 -15.83 0.64 -2.66
CA ILE A 163 -14.60 -0.11 -2.38
C ILE A 163 -14.34 -1.08 -3.53
N GLY A 164 -13.11 -1.01 -4.06
CA GLY A 164 -12.69 -1.91 -5.12
C GLY A 164 -13.50 -1.78 -6.41
N ILE A 165 -14.18 -0.65 -6.64
CA ILE A 165 -15.02 -0.45 -7.82
C ILE A 165 -14.23 -0.46 -9.13
N ALA A 166 -12.92 -0.21 -9.06
CA ALA A 166 -12.01 -0.34 -10.20
C ALA A 166 -11.72 -1.81 -10.56
N VAL A 167 -11.92 -2.74 -9.62
CA VAL A 167 -11.70 -4.18 -9.85
C VAL A 167 -12.87 -4.75 -10.64
N GLY A 168 -12.60 -5.25 -11.84
CA GLY A 168 -13.61 -5.90 -12.67
C GLY A 168 -13.96 -7.31 -12.19
N ASP A 169 -15.19 -7.77 -12.50
CA ASP A 169 -15.67 -9.08 -12.05
C ASP A 169 -14.78 -10.25 -12.48
N ARG A 170 -14.17 -10.19 -13.67
CA ARG A 170 -13.27 -11.22 -14.19
C ARG A 170 -12.01 -11.48 -13.37
N LEU A 171 -11.65 -10.54 -12.49
CA LEU A 171 -10.44 -10.62 -11.65
C LEU A 171 -10.73 -11.13 -10.24
N ARG A 172 -12.00 -11.32 -9.89
CA ARG A 172 -12.42 -11.67 -8.52
C ARG A 172 -11.96 -13.05 -8.08
N ASP A 173 -11.72 -13.97 -8.98
CA ASP A 173 -11.24 -15.33 -8.64
C ASP A 173 -9.82 -15.32 -8.05
N ARG A 174 -9.05 -14.25 -8.31
CA ARG A 174 -7.71 -14.04 -7.74
C ARG A 174 -7.67 -13.04 -6.59
N TRP A 175 -8.83 -12.66 -6.06
CA TRP A 175 -8.93 -11.62 -5.06
C TRP A 175 -9.75 -12.03 -3.85
N THR A 176 -9.14 -11.99 -2.68
CA THR A 176 -9.84 -12.10 -1.40
C THR A 176 -9.84 -10.75 -0.70
N TYR A 177 -11.02 -10.17 -0.55
CA TYR A 177 -11.24 -8.92 0.16
C TYR A 177 -11.72 -9.18 1.59
N ILE A 178 -11.00 -8.64 2.57
CA ILE A 178 -11.28 -8.77 4.01
C ILE A 178 -11.68 -7.41 4.55
N LEU A 179 -12.93 -7.29 4.97
CA LEU A 179 -13.49 -6.08 5.55
C LEU A 179 -13.09 -5.94 7.02
N GLY A 180 -12.32 -4.92 7.37
CA GLY A 180 -11.94 -4.58 8.75
C GLY A 180 -10.57 -3.94 8.84
N SER A 181 -10.13 -3.66 10.06
CA SER A 181 -8.81 -3.08 10.30
C SER A 181 -7.69 -4.09 10.13
N SER A 182 -6.54 -3.64 9.64
CA SER A 182 -5.33 -4.45 9.56
C SER A 182 -4.91 -4.98 10.94
N ARG A 183 -5.07 -4.18 11.99
CA ARG A 183 -4.82 -4.61 13.38
C ARG A 183 -5.56 -5.88 13.78
N ARG A 184 -6.76 -6.06 13.25
CA ARG A 184 -7.61 -7.21 13.57
C ARG A 184 -7.32 -8.41 12.70
N HIS A 185 -7.12 -8.19 11.41
CA HIS A 185 -7.13 -9.25 10.42
C HIS A 185 -5.76 -9.67 9.92
N LEU A 186 -4.80 -8.73 9.86
CA LEU A 186 -3.49 -9.00 9.28
C LEU A 186 -2.73 -10.14 9.99
N PRO A 187 -2.65 -10.20 11.32
CA PRO A 187 -1.90 -11.29 11.98
C PRO A 187 -2.48 -12.68 11.69
N GLY A 188 -3.81 -12.81 11.66
CA GLY A 188 -4.48 -14.07 11.34
C GLY A 188 -4.25 -14.48 9.89
N LEU A 189 -4.39 -13.55 8.95
CA LEU A 189 -4.12 -13.79 7.53
C LEU A 189 -2.67 -14.23 7.30
N LEU A 190 -1.71 -13.53 7.88
CA LEU A 190 -0.30 -13.87 7.71
C LEU A 190 0.06 -15.24 8.31
N ALA A 191 -0.56 -15.59 9.44
CA ALA A 191 -0.41 -16.92 10.04
C ALA A 191 -1.02 -18.03 9.16
N GLU A 192 -2.14 -17.78 8.50
CA GLU A 192 -2.77 -18.70 7.55
C GLU A 192 -1.93 -18.92 6.29
N LEU A 193 -1.41 -17.83 5.72
CA LEU A 193 -0.57 -17.88 4.51
C LEU A 193 0.82 -18.48 4.78
N GLY A 194 1.34 -18.30 5.98
CA GLY A 194 2.67 -18.75 6.40
C GLY A 194 3.82 -18.01 5.73
N GLN A 195 3.68 -17.69 4.44
CA GLN A 195 4.67 -16.96 3.66
C GLN A 195 4.00 -16.06 2.63
N ILE A 196 4.54 -14.85 2.45
CA ILE A 196 4.13 -13.90 1.42
C ILE A 196 5.33 -13.43 0.60
N ASP A 197 5.08 -12.96 -0.62
CA ASP A 197 6.12 -12.53 -1.56
C ASP A 197 6.15 -11.01 -1.75
N LEU A 198 5.00 -10.35 -1.59
CA LEU A 198 4.87 -8.91 -1.73
C LEU A 198 3.86 -8.39 -0.70
N PHE A 199 4.25 -7.34 0.01
CA PHE A 199 3.38 -6.61 0.92
C PHE A 199 3.26 -5.15 0.52
N ILE A 200 2.02 -4.63 0.47
CA ILE A 200 1.72 -3.25 0.11
C ILE A 200 0.97 -2.60 1.27
N HIS A 201 1.55 -1.52 1.79
CA HIS A 201 0.91 -0.66 2.78
C HIS A 201 0.36 0.59 2.10
N ASP A 202 -0.94 0.76 2.14
CA ASP A 202 -1.66 1.95 1.68
C ASP A 202 -2.91 2.17 2.55
N SER A 203 -2.78 1.98 3.87
CA SER A 203 -3.89 2.07 4.82
C SER A 203 -3.79 3.31 5.71
N LEU A 204 -3.86 3.18 7.03
CA LEU A 204 -3.71 4.29 7.96
C LEU A 204 -2.24 4.74 8.05
N HIS A 205 -1.92 5.92 7.53
CA HIS A 205 -0.56 6.47 7.47
C HIS A 205 -0.14 7.12 8.81
N SER A 206 -0.21 6.36 9.90
CA SER A 206 0.39 6.71 11.19
C SER A 206 1.65 5.89 11.41
N GLU A 207 2.66 6.47 12.06
CA GLU A 207 3.93 5.78 12.37
C GLU A 207 3.68 4.42 13.03
N ARG A 208 2.78 4.41 14.00
CA ARG A 208 2.41 3.20 14.73
C ARG A 208 1.77 2.14 13.82
N ASN A 209 0.91 2.54 12.89
CA ASN A 209 0.24 1.57 12.01
C ASN A 209 1.16 1.07 10.93
N VAL A 210 1.92 1.97 10.30
CA VAL A 210 2.95 1.61 9.31
C VAL A 210 3.94 0.61 9.89
N ARG A 211 4.49 0.88 11.09
CA ARG A 211 5.40 -0.06 11.77
C ARG A 211 4.76 -1.40 12.04
N PHE A 212 3.55 -1.39 12.58
CA PHE A 212 2.84 -2.64 12.87
C PHE A 212 2.66 -3.51 11.63
N GLU A 213 2.22 -2.92 10.54
CA GLU A 213 1.93 -3.67 9.32
C GLU A 213 3.21 -4.19 8.67
N ILE A 214 4.24 -3.33 8.56
CA ILE A 214 5.53 -3.74 8.00
C ILE A 214 6.19 -4.81 8.87
N ASP A 215 6.28 -4.62 10.19
CA ASP A 215 6.90 -5.58 11.09
C ASP A 215 6.19 -6.95 11.05
N SER A 216 4.85 -6.93 10.97
CA SER A 216 4.06 -8.16 10.85
C SER A 216 4.32 -8.89 9.53
N ALA A 217 4.32 -8.16 8.42
CA ALA A 217 4.56 -8.71 7.09
C ALA A 217 6.01 -9.20 6.95
N TRP A 218 6.98 -8.42 7.45
CA TRP A 218 8.40 -8.75 7.36
C TRP A 218 8.75 -10.09 7.98
N ALA A 219 8.08 -10.45 9.06
CA ALA A 219 8.30 -11.72 9.75
C ALA A 219 8.03 -12.95 8.86
N VAL A 220 7.07 -12.85 7.94
CA VAL A 220 6.64 -13.94 7.04
C VAL A 220 6.98 -13.70 5.57
N LEU A 221 7.64 -12.60 5.25
CA LEU A 221 8.14 -12.32 3.90
C LEU A 221 9.21 -13.33 3.51
N TRP A 222 9.09 -13.89 2.30
CA TRP A 222 10.07 -14.82 1.76
C TRP A 222 11.45 -14.17 1.65
N PRO A 223 12.52 -14.82 2.19
CA PRO A 223 13.85 -14.21 2.22
C PRO A 223 14.58 -14.19 0.88
N GLY A 224 14.01 -14.77 -0.16
CA GLY A 224 14.63 -14.89 -1.49
C GLY A 224 14.21 -13.79 -2.48
N GLY A 225 14.01 -12.55 -2.04
CA GLY A 225 13.70 -11.42 -2.94
C GLY A 225 12.29 -10.86 -2.81
N ALA A 226 11.60 -11.13 -1.69
CA ALA A 226 10.31 -10.50 -1.40
C ALA A 226 10.44 -9.01 -1.11
N VAL A 227 9.37 -8.25 -1.33
CA VAL A 227 9.37 -6.78 -1.31
C VAL A 227 8.26 -6.24 -0.42
N VAL A 228 8.55 -5.14 0.27
CA VAL A 228 7.55 -4.26 0.91
C VAL A 228 7.50 -2.94 0.14
N VAL A 229 6.29 -2.49 -0.17
CA VAL A 229 6.02 -1.16 -0.74
C VAL A 229 5.10 -0.40 0.22
N VAL A 230 5.43 0.84 0.51
CA VAL A 230 4.76 1.67 1.53
C VAL A 230 4.41 3.02 0.92
N ASP A 231 3.13 3.35 0.88
CA ASP A 231 2.65 4.65 0.40
C ASP A 231 2.74 5.74 1.48
N ASP A 232 2.71 7.01 1.03
CA ASP A 232 2.66 8.22 1.87
C ASP A 232 3.70 8.22 3.02
N ILE A 233 4.94 7.76 2.78
CA ILE A 233 5.99 7.66 3.81
C ILE A 233 6.37 9.02 4.40
N ASP A 234 6.23 10.12 3.65
CA ASP A 234 6.57 11.47 4.08
C ASP A 234 5.57 12.05 5.10
N VAL A 235 4.46 11.38 5.37
CA VAL A 235 3.50 11.82 6.40
C VAL A 235 3.83 11.32 7.81
N ASN A 236 4.71 10.31 7.93
CA ASN A 236 5.08 9.72 9.22
C ASN A 236 6.53 9.20 9.23
N ARG A 237 7.00 8.71 10.37
CA ARG A 237 8.36 8.16 10.51
C ARG A 237 8.42 6.63 10.42
N GLY A 238 7.31 5.97 10.15
CA GLY A 238 7.20 4.52 10.23
C GLY A 238 8.17 3.79 9.30
N PHE A 239 8.19 4.17 8.03
CA PHE A 239 9.13 3.59 7.05
C PHE A 239 10.59 3.90 7.40
N TYR A 240 10.90 5.15 7.77
CA TYR A 240 12.25 5.53 8.18
C TYR A 240 12.75 4.68 9.36
N SER A 241 11.97 4.60 10.44
CA SER A 241 12.33 3.81 11.61
C SER A 241 12.43 2.32 11.30
N PHE A 242 11.66 1.81 10.33
CA PHE A 242 11.77 0.42 9.89
C PHE A 242 13.08 0.13 9.16
N ILE A 243 13.44 0.92 8.14
CA ILE A 243 14.67 0.65 7.35
C ILE A 243 15.94 0.74 8.19
N GLN A 244 15.93 1.50 9.32
CA GLN A 244 17.05 1.50 10.28
C GLN A 244 17.20 0.17 11.00
N THR A 245 16.19 -0.67 11.07
CA THR A 245 16.25 -2.01 11.68
C THR A 245 16.76 -3.08 10.71
N VAL A 246 16.80 -2.78 9.42
CA VAL A 246 17.22 -3.69 8.34
C VAL A 246 18.24 -3.00 7.41
N PRO A 247 19.38 -2.49 7.95
CA PRO A 247 20.30 -1.62 7.20
C PRO A 247 20.96 -2.33 5.99
N ASP A 248 21.03 -3.66 6.02
CA ASP A 248 21.63 -4.45 4.93
C ASP A 248 20.65 -4.73 3.80
N CYS A 249 19.36 -4.37 3.96
CA CYS A 249 18.36 -4.54 2.93
C CYS A 249 18.30 -3.30 2.04
N PRO A 250 18.36 -3.45 0.70
CA PRO A 250 18.19 -2.32 -0.21
C PRO A 250 16.85 -1.65 -0.01
N SER A 251 16.87 -0.33 0.12
CA SER A 251 15.67 0.49 0.22
C SER A 251 15.71 1.67 -0.75
N LEU A 252 14.54 2.07 -1.23
CA LEU A 252 14.35 3.21 -2.12
C LEU A 252 13.33 4.17 -1.52
N VAL A 253 13.57 5.45 -1.69
CA VAL A 253 12.60 6.52 -1.47
C VAL A 253 12.22 7.06 -2.84
N CYS A 254 10.95 6.92 -3.20
CA CYS A 254 10.44 7.21 -4.53
C CYS A 254 9.52 8.43 -4.49
N GLU A 255 9.56 9.24 -5.53
CA GLU A 255 8.64 10.38 -5.68
C GLU A 255 7.33 9.90 -6.30
N ALA A 256 6.21 10.32 -5.70
CA ALA A 256 4.87 10.02 -6.21
C ALA A 256 4.58 10.81 -7.49
N GLU A 257 3.76 10.24 -8.37
CA GLU A 257 3.25 10.87 -9.60
C GLU A 257 1.71 10.94 -9.56
N PRO A 258 1.13 11.81 -8.72
CA PRO A 258 -0.31 11.86 -8.55
C PRO A 258 -1.00 12.32 -9.84
N VAL A 259 -2.15 11.69 -10.16
CA VAL A 259 -2.99 12.09 -11.31
C VAL A 259 -3.34 13.57 -11.28
N ARG A 260 -3.51 14.12 -10.09
CA ARG A 260 -3.79 15.53 -9.86
C ARG A 260 -3.05 16.00 -8.62
N PRO A 261 -2.21 17.03 -8.73
CA PRO A 261 -1.52 17.61 -7.59
C PRO A 261 -2.53 18.03 -6.51
N ASP A 262 -2.29 17.63 -5.27
CA ASP A 262 -3.06 18.14 -4.14
C ASP A 262 -2.52 19.50 -3.72
N THR A 263 -3.11 20.56 -4.25
CA THR A 263 -2.74 21.94 -3.92
C THR A 263 -3.01 22.32 -2.46
N ARG A 264 -3.73 21.48 -1.69
CA ARG A 264 -4.00 21.67 -0.27
C ARG A 264 -2.89 21.12 0.63
N ARG A 265 -2.04 20.25 0.09
CA ARG A 265 -0.90 19.66 0.80
C ARG A 265 0.35 20.51 0.62
N PHE A 266 0.38 21.70 1.23
CA PHE A 266 1.40 22.73 1.03
C PHE A 266 2.87 22.31 1.25
N ASN A 267 3.16 21.17 1.86
CA ASN A 267 4.53 20.75 2.18
C ASN A 267 4.79 19.27 1.93
N LYS A 268 3.93 18.56 1.18
CA LYS A 268 4.10 17.13 0.91
C LYS A 268 4.25 16.93 -0.58
N LYS A 269 5.39 16.40 -0.96
CA LYS A 269 5.65 16.03 -2.35
C LYS A 269 4.92 14.74 -2.72
N GLY A 270 4.45 13.96 -1.71
CA GLY A 270 4.05 12.59 -1.86
C GLY A 270 5.27 11.70 -2.13
N MET A 271 5.50 10.73 -1.29
CA MET A 271 6.61 9.80 -1.45
C MET A 271 6.16 8.41 -1.04
N PHE A 272 6.68 7.42 -1.74
CA PHE A 272 6.52 6.03 -1.33
C PHE A 272 7.88 5.38 -1.13
N GLY A 273 7.92 4.32 -0.34
CA GLY A 273 9.12 3.58 -0.01
C GLY A 273 9.06 2.15 -0.51
N ILE A 274 10.19 1.61 -0.91
CA ILE A 274 10.36 0.20 -1.28
C ILE A 274 11.51 -0.36 -0.47
N VAL A 275 11.36 -1.58 0.06
CA VAL A 275 12.46 -2.31 0.70
C VAL A 275 12.43 -3.76 0.25
N LEU A 276 13.59 -4.28 -0.17
CA LEU A 276 13.75 -5.64 -0.66
C LEU A 276 14.35 -6.51 0.44
N LYS A 277 13.70 -7.63 0.74
CA LYS A 277 14.23 -8.62 1.67
C LYS A 277 15.16 -9.56 0.92
N GLN A 278 16.46 -9.31 1.05
CA GLN A 278 17.46 -10.20 0.48
C GLN A 278 17.76 -11.38 1.40
N GLN A 279 18.17 -12.48 0.80
CA GLN A 279 18.69 -13.61 1.57
C GLN A 279 20.00 -13.17 2.22
N VAL A 280 20.02 -13.11 3.54
CA VAL A 280 21.30 -12.98 4.28
C VAL A 280 21.96 -14.34 4.20
N ASP A 281 23.00 -14.47 3.40
CA ASP A 281 23.83 -15.68 3.41
C ASP A 281 24.29 -15.93 4.85
N PRO A 282 24.12 -17.14 5.38
CA PRO A 282 24.63 -17.44 6.70
C PRO A 282 26.14 -17.16 6.71
N PRO A 283 26.70 -16.53 7.76
CA PRO A 283 28.11 -16.20 7.81
C PRO A 283 28.91 -17.46 7.49
N GLU A 284 29.82 -17.36 6.50
CA GLU A 284 30.73 -18.44 6.13
C GLU A 284 31.28 -19.04 7.41
N LYS A 285 30.98 -20.31 7.65
CA LYS A 285 31.59 -21.04 8.77
C LYS A 285 33.09 -20.97 8.56
N THR A 286 33.73 -20.07 9.29
CA THR A 286 35.20 -19.98 9.35
C THR A 286 35.69 -21.40 9.59
N LYS A 287 36.27 -22.02 8.57
CA LYS A 287 36.97 -23.29 8.73
C LYS A 287 38.04 -23.04 9.76
N ARG A 288 37.82 -23.51 10.99
CA ARG A 288 38.89 -23.62 11.96
C ARG A 288 39.92 -24.55 11.37
N VAL A 289 41.08 -24.02 11.05
CA VAL A 289 42.32 -24.74 10.74
C VAL A 289 42.83 -25.38 12.02
#